data_b96a062db1ea4e40996319c109ea56b1
#
_entry.id   b96a062db1ea4e40996319c109ea56b1
#
_cell.length_a   1.000
_cell.length_b   1.000
_cell.length_c   1.000
_cell.angle_alpha   90.00
_cell.angle_beta   90.00
_cell.angle_gamma   90.00
#
_symmetry.space_group_name_H-M   'P 1'
#
loop_
_entity.id
_entity.type
_entity.pdbx_description
1 polymer ?
#
loop_
_entity_poly.entity_id
_entity_poly.type
_entity_poly.pdbx_seq_one_letter_code
_entity_poly.pdbx_strand_id
1 'polypeptide(L)'
;MAHMREPFVKPIPIMSLRPTQMTVGMREVKEKRKRWREHKSAKKRAVLLGKHMIPVVLGPDEHHYVVDHHHLARALHDEGVKHILVTVIGDLTMVERDAFWGVMDNKRWVYPYDSKGERRQFKDLPKSVADLKDDPFRSLAGELRRAGGFAKDITPFSEFLWADFLRRKVSRKNVDDDFDKAMEKAMGFARSRDAVYLPGWCGPAMDD
;
A
#
# COMPACT_ATOMS: atom_id res chain seq x y z
N MET A 1 -19.88 31.93 -20.75
CA MET A 1 -20.07 30.79 -19.83
C MET A 1 -19.01 29.77 -20.16
N ALA A 2 -18.03 29.60 -19.29
CA ALA A 2 -16.99 28.57 -19.50
C ALA A 2 -17.62 27.21 -19.20
N HIS A 3 -17.79 26.38 -20.22
CA HIS A 3 -18.13 24.98 -20.03
C HIS A 3 -16.97 24.33 -19.25
N MET A 4 -17.14 24.09 -17.95
CA MET A 4 -16.30 23.16 -17.20
C MET A 4 -16.50 21.78 -17.87
N ARG A 5 -15.53 21.38 -18.67
CA ARG A 5 -15.49 20.00 -19.16
C ARG A 5 -15.27 19.12 -17.94
N GLU A 6 -16.20 18.25 -17.63
CA GLU A 6 -15.98 17.19 -16.65
C GLU A 6 -14.69 16.45 -17.00
N PRO A 7 -13.79 16.20 -16.04
CA PRO A 7 -12.57 15.45 -16.33
C PRO A 7 -12.96 14.07 -16.86
N PHE A 8 -12.62 13.80 -18.11
CA PHE A 8 -12.91 12.52 -18.74
C PHE A 8 -11.97 11.45 -18.15
N VAL A 9 -12.44 10.73 -17.14
CA VAL A 9 -11.69 9.67 -16.49
C VAL A 9 -11.67 8.45 -17.42
N LYS A 10 -10.54 8.23 -18.09
CA LYS A 10 -10.38 7.08 -18.97
C LYS A 10 -9.91 5.86 -18.18
N PRO A 11 -10.65 4.72 -18.23
CA PRO A 11 -10.17 3.48 -17.64
C PRO A 11 -8.89 2.99 -18.31
N ILE A 12 -7.93 2.53 -17.53
CA ILE A 12 -6.67 1.95 -18.04
C ILE A 12 -6.58 0.46 -17.72
N PRO A 13 -5.85 -0.35 -18.51
CA PRO A 13 -5.62 -1.74 -18.18
C PRO A 13 -4.88 -1.90 -16.85
N ILE A 14 -5.37 -2.74 -15.95
CA ILE A 14 -4.74 -2.96 -14.64
C ILE A 14 -3.30 -3.51 -14.78
N MET A 15 -3.04 -4.27 -15.84
CA MET A 15 -1.71 -4.84 -16.13
C MET A 15 -0.69 -3.79 -16.60
N SER A 16 -1.14 -2.58 -16.99
CA SER A 16 -0.22 -1.49 -17.33
C SER A 16 0.32 -0.75 -16.11
N LEU A 17 -0.23 -1.00 -14.92
CA LEU A 17 0.24 -0.40 -13.68
C LEU A 17 1.64 -0.90 -13.31
N ARG A 18 2.51 0.04 -12.93
CA ARG A 18 3.85 -0.21 -12.40
C ARG A 18 3.86 0.06 -10.90
N PRO A 19 4.02 -0.96 -10.06
CA PRO A 19 4.15 -0.75 -8.61
C PRO A 19 5.40 0.05 -8.25
N THR A 20 5.29 0.88 -7.21
CA THR A 20 6.41 1.58 -6.59
C THR A 20 6.77 0.98 -5.21
N GLN A 21 6.17 -0.16 -4.88
CA GLN A 21 6.47 -0.98 -3.71
C GLN A 21 6.78 -2.40 -4.16
N MET A 22 7.59 -3.12 -3.41
CA MET A 22 7.91 -4.52 -3.68
C MET A 22 6.90 -5.47 -3.05
N THR A 23 6.25 -5.04 -1.97
CA THR A 23 5.43 -5.90 -1.12
C THR A 23 4.07 -5.28 -0.77
N VAL A 24 3.14 -6.14 -0.40
CA VAL A 24 1.85 -5.81 0.21
C VAL A 24 1.56 -6.79 1.35
N GLY A 25 0.68 -6.40 2.27
CA GLY A 25 0.13 -7.34 3.25
C GLY A 25 -0.99 -8.16 2.61
N MET A 26 -0.76 -9.44 2.37
CA MET A 26 -1.75 -10.29 1.67
C MET A 26 -3.04 -10.53 2.46
N ARG A 27 -3.04 -10.35 3.79
CA ARG A 27 -4.29 -10.36 4.58
C ARG A 27 -5.20 -9.20 4.18
N GLU A 28 -4.65 -7.99 4.03
CA GLU A 28 -5.41 -6.84 3.56
C GLU A 28 -5.89 -7.02 2.11
N VAL A 29 -5.07 -7.62 1.24
CA VAL A 29 -5.49 -7.98 -0.13
C VAL A 29 -6.69 -8.94 -0.08
N LYS A 30 -6.64 -10.00 0.73
CA LYS A 30 -7.74 -10.96 0.88
C LYS A 30 -9.03 -10.29 1.35
N GLU A 31 -8.96 -9.35 2.28
CA GLU A 31 -10.13 -8.59 2.75
C GLU A 31 -10.71 -7.69 1.66
N LYS A 32 -9.85 -6.98 0.91
CA LYS A 32 -10.30 -6.17 -0.23
C LYS A 32 -10.97 -7.02 -1.31
N ARG A 33 -10.45 -8.22 -1.57
CA ARG A 33 -11.07 -9.21 -2.47
C ARG A 33 -12.44 -9.65 -1.97
N LYS A 34 -12.58 -9.95 -0.66
CA LYS A 34 -13.87 -10.30 -0.07
C LYS A 34 -14.88 -9.17 -0.26
N ARG A 35 -14.52 -7.94 0.07
CA ARG A 35 -15.38 -6.76 -0.13
C ARG A 35 -15.76 -6.56 -1.60
N TRP A 36 -14.85 -6.77 -2.54
CA TRP A 36 -15.13 -6.70 -3.96
C TRP A 36 -16.21 -7.71 -4.39
N ARG A 37 -16.12 -8.95 -3.90
CA ARG A 37 -17.10 -10.02 -4.19
C ARG A 37 -18.50 -9.72 -3.61
N GLU A 38 -18.59 -8.99 -2.50
CA GLU A 38 -19.85 -8.55 -1.89
C GLU A 38 -20.59 -7.56 -2.79
N HIS A 39 -19.88 -6.82 -3.66
CA HIS A 39 -20.47 -5.92 -4.64
C HIS A 39 -20.93 -6.67 -5.90
N LYS A 40 -22.09 -7.36 -5.80
CA LYS A 40 -22.57 -8.29 -6.84
C LYS A 40 -22.99 -7.61 -8.15
N SER A 41 -23.40 -6.33 -8.16
CA SER A 41 -23.85 -5.65 -9.38
C SER A 41 -22.74 -4.81 -10.02
N ALA A 42 -22.76 -4.72 -11.36
CA ALA A 42 -21.83 -3.88 -12.13
C ALA A 42 -21.88 -2.40 -11.67
N LYS A 43 -23.07 -1.88 -11.36
CA LYS A 43 -23.26 -0.51 -10.86
C LYS A 43 -22.55 -0.29 -9.52
N LYS A 44 -22.68 -1.22 -8.56
CA LYS A 44 -21.99 -1.13 -7.25
C LYS A 44 -20.48 -1.20 -7.41
N ARG A 45 -19.99 -2.07 -8.30
CA ARG A 45 -18.54 -2.18 -8.62
C ARG A 45 -18.01 -0.91 -9.27
N ALA A 46 -18.75 -0.32 -10.22
CA ALA A 46 -18.36 0.96 -10.84
C ALA A 46 -18.28 2.10 -9.81
N VAL A 47 -19.25 2.19 -8.89
CA VAL A 47 -19.22 3.17 -7.80
C VAL A 47 -18.02 2.94 -6.88
N LEU A 48 -17.68 1.69 -6.54
CA LEU A 48 -16.51 1.37 -5.73
C LEU A 48 -15.20 1.83 -6.40
N LEU A 49 -15.06 1.52 -7.70
CA LEU A 49 -13.89 1.95 -8.48
C LEU A 49 -13.79 3.47 -8.57
N GLY A 50 -14.90 4.18 -8.76
CA GLY A 50 -14.93 5.64 -8.80
C GLY A 50 -14.58 6.30 -7.47
N LYS A 51 -14.97 5.68 -6.33
CA LYS A 51 -14.64 6.18 -4.99
C LYS A 51 -13.18 5.89 -4.57
N HIS A 52 -12.55 4.90 -5.19
CA HIS A 52 -11.22 4.41 -4.85
C HIS A 52 -10.30 4.36 -6.07
N MET A 53 -10.26 5.47 -6.82
CA MET A 53 -9.30 5.61 -7.91
C MET A 53 -7.88 5.40 -7.39
N ILE A 54 -7.04 4.75 -8.20
CA ILE A 54 -5.66 4.47 -7.83
C ILE A 54 -4.80 5.68 -8.19
N PRO A 55 -4.12 6.32 -7.21
CA PRO A 55 -3.25 7.44 -7.49
C PRO A 55 -1.98 6.96 -8.20
N VAL A 56 -1.67 7.60 -9.31
CA VAL A 56 -0.50 7.28 -10.13
C VAL A 56 0.30 8.53 -10.49
N VAL A 57 1.58 8.32 -10.74
CA VAL A 57 2.47 9.27 -11.43
C VAL A 57 2.68 8.76 -12.85
N LEU A 58 2.53 9.64 -13.82
CA LEU A 58 2.98 9.37 -15.18
C LEU A 58 4.50 9.50 -15.23
N GLY A 59 5.18 8.46 -15.65
CA GLY A 59 6.63 8.46 -15.78
C GLY A 59 7.09 8.30 -17.22
N PRO A 60 8.38 8.07 -17.46
CA PRO A 60 8.92 7.84 -18.79
C PRO A 60 8.12 6.76 -19.54
N ASP A 61 8.00 6.92 -20.86
CA ASP A 61 7.20 6.06 -21.75
C ASP A 61 5.71 5.99 -21.39
N GLU A 62 5.18 7.07 -20.77
CA GLU A 62 3.78 7.17 -20.35
C GLU A 62 3.33 6.04 -19.38
N HIS A 63 4.28 5.41 -18.68
CA HIS A 63 3.95 4.39 -17.71
C HIS A 63 3.25 4.97 -16.49
N HIS A 64 2.25 4.24 -15.99
CA HIS A 64 1.46 4.63 -14.81
C HIS A 64 2.07 3.99 -13.54
N TYR A 65 2.81 4.77 -12.76
CA TYR A 65 3.44 4.31 -11.51
C TYR A 65 2.49 4.51 -10.33
N VAL A 66 2.07 3.40 -9.72
CA VAL A 66 1.18 3.41 -8.56
C VAL A 66 1.92 3.94 -7.35
N VAL A 67 1.42 5.00 -6.70
CA VAL A 67 2.04 5.57 -5.50
C VAL A 67 1.31 5.24 -4.22
N ASP A 68 0.04 4.86 -4.31
CA ASP A 68 -0.77 4.35 -3.19
C ASP A 68 -1.80 3.34 -3.69
N HIS A 69 -2.56 2.73 -2.78
CA HIS A 69 -3.58 1.72 -3.08
C HIS A 69 -3.05 0.42 -3.71
N HIS A 70 -1.77 0.06 -3.49
CA HIS A 70 -1.18 -1.18 -3.99
C HIS A 70 -1.96 -2.45 -3.57
N HIS A 71 -2.47 -2.50 -2.34
CA HIS A 71 -3.32 -3.61 -1.87
C HIS A 71 -4.63 -3.71 -2.66
N LEU A 72 -5.24 -2.56 -3.02
CA LEU A 72 -6.45 -2.55 -3.83
C LEU A 72 -6.13 -2.97 -5.27
N ALA A 73 -5.07 -2.43 -5.86
CA ALA A 73 -4.63 -2.80 -7.21
C ALA A 73 -4.39 -4.31 -7.31
N ARG A 74 -3.68 -4.90 -6.33
CA ARG A 74 -3.44 -6.34 -6.27
C ARG A 74 -4.75 -7.12 -6.10
N ALA A 75 -5.63 -6.69 -5.21
CA ALA A 75 -6.91 -7.36 -4.99
C ALA A 75 -7.80 -7.36 -6.25
N LEU A 76 -7.90 -6.24 -6.95
CA LEU A 76 -8.67 -6.12 -8.19
C LEU A 76 -8.07 -6.97 -9.32
N HIS A 77 -6.74 -7.01 -9.42
CA HIS A 77 -6.05 -7.91 -10.34
C HIS A 77 -6.42 -9.38 -10.08
N ASP A 78 -6.31 -9.83 -8.82
CA ASP A 78 -6.60 -11.21 -8.42
C ASP A 78 -8.10 -11.59 -8.59
N GLU A 79 -9.00 -10.61 -8.65
CA GLU A 79 -10.42 -10.78 -8.97
C GLU A 79 -10.73 -10.67 -10.46
N GLY A 80 -9.71 -10.60 -11.31
CA GLY A 80 -9.84 -10.61 -12.77
C GLY A 80 -10.36 -9.31 -13.38
N VAL A 81 -10.31 -8.20 -12.63
CA VAL A 81 -10.67 -6.87 -13.14
C VAL A 81 -9.67 -6.46 -14.23
N LYS A 82 -10.17 -6.10 -15.40
CA LYS A 82 -9.34 -5.77 -16.56
C LYS A 82 -8.95 -4.30 -16.62
N HIS A 83 -9.88 -3.42 -16.24
CA HIS A 83 -9.69 -1.96 -16.31
C HIS A 83 -10.04 -1.31 -14.98
N ILE A 84 -9.31 -0.28 -14.63
CA ILE A 84 -9.47 0.49 -13.40
C ILE A 84 -9.43 1.99 -13.69
N LEU A 85 -9.93 2.77 -12.74
CA LEU A 85 -9.82 4.22 -12.76
C LEU A 85 -8.60 4.67 -11.97
N VAL A 86 -7.87 5.63 -12.52
CA VAL A 86 -6.68 6.23 -11.89
C VAL A 86 -6.83 7.73 -11.73
N THR A 87 -6.17 8.28 -10.73
CA THR A 87 -5.97 9.72 -10.57
C THR A 87 -4.50 10.03 -10.80
N VAL A 88 -4.19 10.85 -11.79
CA VAL A 88 -2.82 11.32 -12.02
C VAL A 88 -2.50 12.42 -11.01
N ILE A 89 -1.52 12.18 -10.14
CA ILE A 89 -1.09 13.13 -9.09
C ILE A 89 0.23 13.83 -9.44
N GLY A 90 0.89 13.41 -10.51
CA GLY A 90 2.11 14.01 -11.02
C GLY A 90 2.41 13.52 -12.42
N ASP A 91 2.95 14.40 -13.23
CA ASP A 91 3.42 14.08 -14.58
C ASP A 91 4.94 14.27 -14.64
N LEU A 92 5.66 13.18 -14.83
CA LEU A 92 7.12 13.10 -14.96
C LEU A 92 7.52 12.46 -16.30
N THR A 93 6.64 12.50 -17.30
CA THR A 93 6.90 11.91 -18.63
C THR A 93 8.10 12.53 -19.32
N MET A 94 8.38 13.81 -19.07
CA MET A 94 9.51 14.56 -19.65
C MET A 94 10.81 14.41 -18.84
N VAL A 95 10.78 13.71 -17.69
CA VAL A 95 11.97 13.49 -16.85
C VAL A 95 12.79 12.33 -17.43
N GLU A 96 14.10 12.54 -17.55
CA GLU A 96 15.02 11.50 -18.00
C GLU A 96 14.97 10.27 -17.07
N ARG A 97 15.16 9.09 -17.65
CA ARG A 97 14.98 7.80 -16.93
C ARG A 97 15.89 7.64 -15.72
N ASP A 98 17.11 8.14 -15.77
CA ASP A 98 18.06 8.09 -14.67
C ASP A 98 17.67 9.04 -13.52
N ALA A 99 17.11 10.21 -13.83
CA ALA A 99 16.62 11.18 -12.85
C ALA A 99 15.25 10.80 -12.25
N PHE A 100 14.41 10.06 -12.99
CA PHE A 100 13.04 9.73 -12.60
C PHE A 100 12.95 9.13 -11.19
N TRP A 101 13.75 8.10 -10.93
CA TRP A 101 13.69 7.43 -9.62
C TRP A 101 14.20 8.30 -8.48
N GLY A 102 15.14 9.20 -8.74
CA GLY A 102 15.58 10.21 -7.78
C GLY A 102 14.44 11.15 -7.39
N VAL A 103 13.63 11.60 -8.36
CA VAL A 103 12.44 12.42 -8.10
C VAL A 103 11.40 11.64 -7.31
N MET A 104 11.13 10.38 -7.68
CA MET A 104 10.17 9.52 -6.99
C MET A 104 10.56 9.27 -5.53
N ASP A 105 11.86 9.04 -5.26
CA ASP A 105 12.37 8.81 -3.89
C ASP A 105 12.29 10.07 -3.04
N ASN A 106 12.72 11.22 -3.58
CA ASN A 106 12.63 12.51 -2.90
C ASN A 106 11.19 12.92 -2.54
N LYS A 107 10.22 12.59 -3.41
CA LYS A 107 8.80 12.85 -3.18
C LYS A 107 8.11 11.79 -2.30
N ARG A 108 8.84 10.80 -1.81
CA ARG A 108 8.29 9.68 -1.05
C ARG A 108 7.17 8.93 -1.81
N TRP A 109 7.33 8.75 -3.10
CA TRP A 109 6.40 8.04 -3.97
C TRP A 109 6.85 6.62 -4.31
N VAL A 110 8.01 6.21 -3.81
CA VAL A 110 8.57 4.86 -4.00
C VAL A 110 9.09 4.29 -2.68
N TYR A 111 8.87 2.98 -2.47
CA TYR A 111 9.34 2.25 -1.29
C TYR A 111 9.98 0.92 -1.73
N PRO A 112 11.29 0.92 -2.09
CA PRO A 112 11.97 -0.24 -2.67
C PRO A 112 12.53 -1.18 -1.59
N TYR A 113 11.69 -1.62 -0.67
CA TYR A 113 12.08 -2.55 0.39
C TYR A 113 11.35 -3.88 0.23
N ASP A 114 12.09 -4.96 0.39
CA ASP A 114 11.54 -6.31 0.29
C ASP A 114 10.85 -6.77 1.60
N SER A 115 10.35 -8.01 1.60
CA SER A 115 9.66 -8.59 2.77
C SER A 115 10.56 -8.86 3.98
N LYS A 116 11.88 -8.69 3.83
CA LYS A 116 12.83 -8.74 4.95
C LYS A 116 13.15 -7.35 5.51
N GLY A 117 12.62 -6.28 4.89
CA GLY A 117 12.93 -4.90 5.22
C GLY A 117 14.27 -4.44 4.63
N GLU A 118 14.82 -5.15 3.66
CA GLU A 118 16.07 -4.79 3.00
C GLU A 118 15.81 -3.89 1.78
N ARG A 119 16.52 -2.78 1.70
CA ARG A 119 16.41 -1.87 0.55
C ARG A 119 17.01 -2.53 -0.69
N ARG A 120 16.26 -2.53 -1.78
CA ARG A 120 16.64 -3.05 -3.08
C ARG A 120 16.86 -1.91 -4.08
N GLN A 121 17.41 -2.24 -5.24
CA GLN A 121 17.55 -1.27 -6.32
C GLN A 121 16.20 -1.01 -7.00
N PHE A 122 16.00 0.16 -7.58
CA PHE A 122 14.74 0.49 -8.28
C PHE A 122 14.44 -0.45 -9.45
N LYS A 123 15.47 -1.00 -10.10
CA LYS A 123 15.30 -2.00 -11.16
C LYS A 123 14.65 -3.32 -10.68
N ASP A 124 14.72 -3.60 -9.36
CA ASP A 124 14.17 -4.81 -8.75
C ASP A 124 12.68 -4.65 -8.40
N LEU A 125 12.12 -3.45 -8.55
CA LEU A 125 10.68 -3.21 -8.36
C LEU A 125 9.86 -4.07 -9.33
N PRO A 126 8.70 -4.58 -8.87
CA PRO A 126 7.83 -5.40 -9.72
C PRO A 126 7.37 -4.61 -10.94
N LYS A 127 7.30 -5.27 -12.09
CA LYS A 127 6.82 -4.66 -13.34
C LYS A 127 5.30 -4.77 -13.51
N SER A 128 4.62 -5.48 -12.63
CA SER A 128 3.18 -5.66 -12.62
C SER A 128 2.66 -5.76 -11.19
N VAL A 129 1.42 -5.34 -10.96
CA VAL A 129 0.74 -5.55 -9.67
C VAL A 129 0.60 -7.02 -9.31
N ALA A 130 0.64 -7.92 -10.30
CA ALA A 130 0.64 -9.37 -10.10
C ALA A 130 1.90 -9.87 -9.39
N ASP A 131 3.02 -9.16 -9.52
CA ASP A 131 4.33 -9.56 -9.01
C ASP A 131 4.60 -9.04 -7.59
N LEU A 132 3.67 -8.26 -7.01
CA LEU A 132 3.75 -7.80 -5.62
C LEU A 132 3.80 -9.00 -4.68
N LYS A 133 4.83 -9.07 -3.83
CA LYS A 133 5.05 -10.16 -2.89
C LYS A 133 4.35 -9.90 -1.56
N ASP A 134 4.14 -10.97 -0.79
CA ASP A 134 3.62 -10.85 0.57
C ASP A 134 4.70 -10.37 1.55
N ASP A 135 4.33 -9.43 2.40
CA ASP A 135 5.03 -9.12 3.65
C ASP A 135 4.07 -9.35 4.82
N PRO A 136 4.20 -10.45 5.57
CA PRO A 136 3.35 -10.74 6.72
C PRO A 136 3.43 -9.71 7.83
N PHE A 137 4.58 -9.03 8.00
CA PHE A 137 4.69 -7.95 8.97
C PHE A 137 3.95 -6.69 8.52
N ARG A 138 3.83 -6.45 7.20
CA ARG A 138 2.96 -5.40 6.67
C ARG A 138 1.48 -5.73 6.96
N SER A 139 1.10 -7.01 6.89
CA SER A 139 -0.22 -7.47 7.34
C SER A 139 -0.42 -7.24 8.83
N LEU A 140 0.57 -7.60 9.65
CA LEU A 140 0.52 -7.43 11.10
C LEU A 140 0.39 -5.94 11.49
N ALA A 141 1.17 -5.05 10.88
CA ALA A 141 1.08 -3.61 11.12
C ALA A 141 -0.30 -3.04 10.73
N GLY A 142 -0.86 -3.48 9.59
CA GLY A 142 -2.18 -3.06 9.15
C GLY A 142 -3.29 -3.49 10.10
N GLU A 143 -3.25 -4.74 10.61
CA GLU A 143 -4.21 -5.24 11.62
C GLU A 143 -4.03 -4.53 12.96
N LEU A 144 -2.77 -4.36 13.40
CA LEU A 144 -2.45 -3.64 14.63
C LEU A 144 -3.02 -2.22 14.63
N ARG A 145 -2.90 -1.49 13.51
CA ARG A 145 -3.51 -0.17 13.36
C ARG A 145 -5.04 -0.23 13.48
N ARG A 146 -5.67 -1.20 12.81
CA ARG A 146 -7.14 -1.39 12.89
C ARG A 146 -7.62 -1.75 14.29
N ALA A 147 -6.80 -2.46 15.05
CA ALA A 147 -7.06 -2.80 16.45
C ALA A 147 -6.74 -1.67 17.43
N GLY A 148 -6.32 -0.48 16.97
CA GLY A 148 -6.02 0.66 17.82
C GLY A 148 -4.64 0.62 18.48
N GLY A 149 -3.70 -0.18 17.96
CA GLY A 149 -2.33 -0.23 18.46
C GLY A 149 -1.53 1.05 18.19
N PHE A 150 -1.88 1.77 17.12
CA PHE A 150 -1.35 3.10 16.82
C PHE A 150 -2.34 3.90 15.96
N ALA A 151 -2.26 5.23 16.03
CA ALA A 151 -3.13 6.12 15.27
C ALA A 151 -2.71 6.18 13.79
N LYS A 152 -3.68 6.50 12.91
CA LYS A 152 -3.36 6.84 11.53
C LYS A 152 -2.54 8.14 11.53
N ASP A 153 -1.45 8.14 10.80
CA ASP A 153 -0.54 9.26 10.66
C ASP A 153 -0.32 9.62 9.18
N ILE A 154 0.02 10.88 8.90
CA ILE A 154 0.28 11.39 7.55
C ILE A 154 1.70 11.11 7.06
N THR A 155 2.58 10.59 7.93
CA THR A 155 3.94 10.22 7.55
C THR A 155 3.91 9.18 6.43
N PRO A 156 4.56 9.45 5.30
CA PRO A 156 4.65 8.48 4.23
C PRO A 156 5.22 7.17 4.72
N PHE A 157 4.63 6.06 4.28
CA PHE A 157 5.08 4.71 4.62
C PHE A 157 5.02 4.38 6.13
N SER A 158 4.20 5.09 6.93
CA SER A 158 4.07 4.87 8.37
C SER A 158 3.85 3.40 8.74
N GLU A 159 2.98 2.68 8.01
CA GLU A 159 2.72 1.26 8.27
C GLU A 159 3.90 0.34 7.91
N PHE A 160 4.82 0.77 7.04
CA PHE A 160 6.06 0.05 6.78
C PHE A 160 7.07 0.26 7.91
N LEU A 161 7.14 1.45 8.51
CA LEU A 161 7.95 1.70 9.70
C LEU A 161 7.51 0.81 10.86
N TRP A 162 6.19 0.67 11.06
CA TRP A 162 5.63 -0.25 12.03
C TRP A 162 5.91 -1.71 11.69
N ALA A 163 5.79 -2.11 10.43
CA ALA A 163 6.13 -3.46 9.98
C ALA A 163 7.60 -3.80 10.26
N ASP A 164 8.49 -2.84 10.02
CA ASP A 164 9.92 -3.01 10.26
C ASP A 164 10.26 -3.10 11.75
N PHE A 165 9.62 -2.30 12.60
CA PHE A 165 9.71 -2.41 14.05
C PHE A 165 9.23 -3.79 14.53
N LEU A 166 8.05 -4.23 14.09
CA LEU A 166 7.47 -5.51 14.48
C LEU A 166 8.32 -6.71 14.01
N ARG A 167 8.96 -6.60 12.85
CA ARG A 167 9.87 -7.64 12.31
C ARG A 167 11.04 -7.92 13.27
N ARG A 168 11.49 -6.93 14.04
CA ARG A 168 12.55 -7.07 15.02
C ARG A 168 12.06 -7.55 16.39
N LYS A 169 10.74 -7.46 16.68
CA LYS A 169 10.16 -7.75 17.99
C LYS A 169 9.34 -9.04 18.03
N VAL A 170 8.71 -9.40 16.91
CA VAL A 170 7.83 -10.58 16.80
C VAL A 170 8.46 -11.58 15.86
N SER A 171 8.55 -12.85 16.27
CA SER A 171 9.13 -13.87 15.39
C SER A 171 8.25 -14.12 14.16
N ARG A 172 8.89 -14.32 13.01
CA ARG A 172 8.21 -14.67 11.77
C ARG A 172 7.32 -15.90 11.93
N LYS A 173 7.79 -16.91 12.67
CA LYS A 173 7.03 -18.11 12.97
C LYS A 173 5.68 -17.80 13.64
N ASN A 174 5.65 -16.88 14.61
CA ASN A 174 4.39 -16.49 15.25
C ASN A 174 3.43 -15.85 14.25
N VAL A 175 3.94 -15.00 13.34
CA VAL A 175 3.09 -14.32 12.35
C VAL A 175 2.50 -15.32 11.33
N ASP A 176 3.25 -16.35 10.96
CA ASP A 176 2.82 -17.36 9.99
C ASP A 176 1.91 -18.42 10.62
N ASP A 177 2.22 -18.92 11.83
CA ASP A 177 1.57 -20.08 12.44
C ASP A 177 0.45 -19.70 13.42
N ASP A 178 0.58 -18.56 14.12
CA ASP A 178 -0.35 -18.11 15.17
C ASP A 178 -0.46 -16.59 15.16
N PHE A 179 -1.27 -16.10 14.23
CA PHE A 179 -1.40 -14.67 14.00
C PHE A 179 -2.03 -13.92 15.18
N ASP A 180 -2.94 -14.56 15.94
CA ASP A 180 -3.59 -13.92 17.09
C ASP A 180 -2.57 -13.69 18.20
N LYS A 181 -1.71 -14.67 18.47
CA LYS A 181 -0.59 -14.50 19.40
C LYS A 181 0.44 -13.45 18.91
N ALA A 182 0.66 -13.36 17.58
CA ALA A 182 1.51 -12.31 17.03
C ALA A 182 0.87 -10.93 17.24
N MET A 183 -0.45 -10.80 17.09
CA MET A 183 -1.21 -9.57 17.35
C MET A 183 -1.15 -9.15 18.82
N GLU A 184 -1.32 -10.10 19.76
CA GLU A 184 -1.20 -9.82 21.19
C GLU A 184 0.19 -9.24 21.53
N LYS A 185 1.25 -9.90 21.05
CA LYS A 185 2.63 -9.40 21.22
C LYS A 185 2.84 -8.03 20.56
N ALA A 186 2.34 -7.86 19.34
CA ALA A 186 2.44 -6.60 18.61
C ALA A 186 1.75 -5.46 19.37
N MET A 187 0.58 -5.71 19.97
CA MET A 187 -0.14 -4.74 20.79
C MET A 187 0.68 -4.35 22.04
N GLY A 188 1.28 -5.31 22.73
CA GLY A 188 2.16 -5.04 23.86
C GLY A 188 3.34 -4.15 23.48
N PHE A 189 4.03 -4.47 22.37
CA PHE A 189 5.14 -3.64 21.88
C PHE A 189 4.68 -2.26 21.40
N ALA A 190 3.52 -2.14 20.77
CA ALA A 190 3.00 -0.85 20.30
C ALA A 190 2.73 0.12 21.46
N ARG A 191 2.35 -0.38 22.62
CA ARG A 191 2.11 0.40 23.84
C ARG A 191 3.37 0.65 24.68
N SER A 192 4.47 0.01 24.33
CA SER A 192 5.72 0.17 25.05
C SER A 192 6.48 1.45 24.63
N ARG A 193 7.41 1.91 25.48
CA ARG A 193 8.31 3.01 25.14
C ARG A 193 9.25 2.70 23.98
N ASP A 194 9.45 1.44 23.63
CA ASP A 194 10.27 1.04 22.48
C ASP A 194 9.73 1.58 21.16
N ALA A 195 8.43 1.90 21.09
CA ALA A 195 7.75 2.40 19.90
C ALA A 195 7.60 3.92 19.84
N VAL A 196 8.11 4.68 20.82
CA VAL A 196 7.89 6.14 20.98
C VAL A 196 8.26 6.95 19.73
N TYR A 197 9.22 6.50 18.94
CA TYR A 197 9.70 7.19 17.75
C TYR A 197 8.86 6.89 16.49
N LEU A 198 7.88 5.99 16.59
CA LEU A 198 7.06 5.59 15.45
C LEU A 198 5.88 6.54 15.25
N PRO A 199 5.53 6.84 13.99
CA PRO A 199 4.41 7.72 13.70
C PRO A 199 3.10 7.14 14.22
N GLY A 200 2.27 7.99 14.83
CA GLY A 200 0.99 7.59 15.39
C GLY A 200 1.08 6.80 16.70
N TRP A 201 2.24 6.75 17.36
CA TRP A 201 2.35 6.13 18.68
C TRP A 201 1.42 6.82 19.69
N CYS A 202 0.63 6.03 20.43
CA CYS A 202 -0.41 6.52 21.34
C CYS A 202 0.00 6.51 22.82
N GLY A 203 1.24 6.15 23.11
CA GLY A 203 1.72 6.02 24.50
C GLY A 203 1.48 4.65 25.12
N PRO A 204 2.02 4.42 26.34
CA PRO A 204 1.68 3.24 27.12
C PRO A 204 0.19 3.27 27.49
N ALA A 205 -0.38 2.10 27.75
CA ALA A 205 -1.69 2.03 28.36
C ALA A 205 -1.63 2.83 29.69
N MET A 206 -2.59 3.73 29.92
CA MET A 206 -2.73 4.32 31.25
C MET A 206 -3.20 3.19 32.15
N ASP A 207 -2.43 2.91 33.21
CA ASP A 207 -2.90 2.02 34.27
C ASP A 207 -4.12 2.68 34.92
N ASP A 208 -5.27 2.00 34.85
CA ASP A 208 -6.51 2.41 35.54
C ASP A 208 -6.37 2.29 37.06
#